data_2fbd8cfc786a3360b250fe08ef9b4915
#
_entry.id   2fbd8cfc786a3360b250fe08ef9b4915
#
_cell.length_a   1.000
_cell.length_b   1.000
_cell.length_c   1.000
_cell.angle_alpha   90.00
_cell.angle_beta   90.00
_cell.angle_gamma   90.00
#
_symmetry.space_group_name_H-M   'P 1'
#
loop_
_entity.id
_entity.type
_entity.pdbx_description
1 polymer ?
#
loop_
_entity_poly.entity_id
_entity_poly.type
_entity_poly.pdbx_seq_one_letter_code
_entity_poly.pdbx_strand_id
1 'polypeptide(L)'
;MLTLSHIRKDYGKFTAVEDINLELENGLYAMLAPNGAGKTTLIKMITTLLSPTSGDILYDGMDIYKMGETYRDVIGYLPQHFGYYKNNTPTQYLDYLAALKGISKEAAKEKIPELLELVGLSDVSNKKMKKFSGGMIQRVGIAQAMLNDPKILVLDEPTAGLDPKERVRFRNILSVLSKDRIVILSTHIVSDIESIANHVIMIKEKHLLKNDTVPNICKELYGKVFERLIDESEIQEFEQKRIILSMRQESEKMMVRYYSEEEDNNARPCTPNLEDVFLVTYREEK
;
A
#
# COMPACT_ATOMS: atom_id res chain seq x y z
N MET A 1 13.62 5.22 -12.92
CA MET A 1 12.18 5.31 -13.28
C MET A 1 11.67 3.90 -13.61
N LEU A 2 10.50 3.51 -13.10
CA LEU A 2 9.84 2.23 -13.42
C LEU A 2 8.61 2.53 -14.29
N THR A 3 8.56 1.93 -15.49
CA THR A 3 7.49 2.16 -16.46
C THR A 3 6.75 0.85 -16.76
N LEU A 4 5.44 0.88 -16.70
CA LEU A 4 4.55 -0.20 -17.08
C LEU A 4 3.77 0.25 -18.31
N SER A 5 3.80 -0.52 -19.39
CA SER A 5 3.17 -0.18 -20.67
C SER A 5 2.25 -1.29 -21.13
N HIS A 6 0.95 -0.99 -21.24
CA HIS A 6 -0.10 -1.90 -21.72
C HIS A 6 -0.12 -3.26 -21.00
N ILE A 7 0.12 -3.24 -19.68
CA ILE A 7 0.22 -4.47 -18.87
C ILE A 7 -1.13 -5.15 -18.78
N ARG A 8 -1.13 -6.41 -19.22
CA ARG A 8 -2.27 -7.34 -19.12
C ARG A 8 -1.83 -8.66 -18.49
N LYS A 9 -2.70 -9.24 -17.66
CA LYS A 9 -2.53 -10.59 -17.12
C LYS A 9 -3.80 -11.40 -17.17
N ASP A 10 -3.73 -12.50 -17.90
CA ASP A 10 -4.79 -13.50 -17.99
C ASP A 10 -4.39 -14.78 -17.24
N TYR A 11 -5.36 -15.40 -16.58
CA TYR A 11 -5.31 -16.75 -16.01
C TYR A 11 -6.37 -17.61 -16.70
N GLY A 12 -5.98 -18.22 -17.81
CA GLY A 12 -6.94 -18.90 -18.70
C GLY A 12 -7.98 -17.93 -19.27
N LYS A 13 -9.25 -18.08 -18.89
CA LYS A 13 -10.34 -17.19 -19.32
C LYS A 13 -10.55 -15.98 -18.40
N PHE A 14 -9.87 -15.93 -17.26
CA PHE A 14 -10.01 -14.84 -16.29
C PHE A 14 -8.92 -13.80 -16.52
N THR A 15 -9.29 -12.55 -16.82
CA THR A 15 -8.38 -11.42 -16.88
C THR A 15 -8.29 -10.80 -15.47
N ALA A 16 -7.08 -10.71 -14.92
CA ALA A 16 -6.82 -10.15 -13.60
C ALA A 16 -6.52 -8.65 -13.62
N VAL A 17 -5.76 -8.21 -14.63
CA VAL A 17 -5.49 -6.79 -14.93
C VAL A 17 -5.46 -6.59 -16.43
N GLU A 18 -5.86 -5.40 -16.89
CA GLU A 18 -6.02 -5.09 -18.31
C GLU A 18 -5.58 -3.66 -18.60
N ASP A 19 -4.68 -3.51 -19.55
CA ASP A 19 -4.16 -2.24 -20.05
C ASP A 19 -3.69 -1.26 -18.97
N ILE A 20 -2.86 -1.73 -18.03
CA ILE A 20 -2.28 -0.88 -17.00
C ILE A 20 -1.07 -0.13 -17.56
N ASN A 21 -1.12 1.20 -17.49
CA ASN A 21 -0.06 2.10 -17.91
C ASN A 21 0.34 2.98 -16.72
N LEU A 22 1.62 2.93 -16.28
CA LEU A 22 2.14 3.65 -15.12
C LEU A 22 3.58 4.09 -15.36
N GLU A 23 3.91 5.29 -14.88
CA GLU A 23 5.27 5.78 -14.76
C GLU A 23 5.52 6.16 -13.32
N LEU A 24 6.55 5.56 -12.70
CA LEU A 24 6.85 5.72 -11.28
C LEU A 24 8.28 6.24 -11.11
N GLU A 25 8.42 7.37 -10.47
CA GLU A 25 9.67 7.97 -10.04
C GLU A 25 9.86 7.78 -8.52
N ASN A 26 10.91 8.37 -7.94
CA ASN A 26 11.09 8.32 -6.49
C ASN A 26 9.88 8.91 -5.76
N GLY A 27 9.41 8.21 -4.75
CA GLY A 27 8.22 8.58 -3.99
C GLY A 27 7.45 7.36 -3.50
N LEU A 28 6.39 7.60 -2.74
CA LEU A 28 5.50 6.57 -2.24
C LEU A 28 4.21 6.52 -3.06
N TYR A 29 3.99 5.38 -3.71
CA TYR A 29 2.81 5.04 -4.51
C TYR A 29 1.95 4.04 -3.76
N ALA A 30 0.75 4.45 -3.38
CA ALA A 30 -0.19 3.59 -2.71
C ALA A 30 -1.18 2.97 -3.70
N MET A 31 -1.13 1.66 -3.90
CA MET A 31 -2.14 0.92 -4.66
C MET A 31 -3.37 0.68 -3.77
N LEU A 32 -4.40 1.49 -3.95
CA LEU A 32 -5.64 1.45 -3.18
C LEU A 32 -6.76 0.83 -4.01
N ALA A 33 -7.22 -0.34 -3.62
CA ALA A 33 -8.35 -1.01 -4.25
C ALA A 33 -8.89 -2.12 -3.33
N PRO A 34 -10.15 -2.59 -3.52
CA PRO A 34 -10.70 -3.74 -2.82
C PRO A 34 -9.89 -5.03 -3.09
N ASN A 35 -10.16 -6.05 -2.29
CA ASN A 35 -9.59 -7.38 -2.52
C ASN A 35 -10.08 -7.94 -3.87
N GLY A 36 -9.16 -8.61 -4.59
CA GLY A 36 -9.48 -9.17 -5.91
C GLY A 36 -9.35 -8.19 -7.09
N ALA A 37 -9.08 -6.90 -6.87
CA ALA A 37 -8.93 -5.89 -7.93
C ALA A 37 -7.65 -6.03 -8.79
N GLY A 38 -6.75 -6.98 -8.47
CA GLY A 38 -5.52 -7.20 -9.25
C GLY A 38 -4.23 -6.66 -8.63
N LYS A 39 -4.25 -6.01 -7.45
CA LYS A 39 -3.06 -5.45 -6.78
C LYS A 39 -1.91 -6.45 -6.65
N THR A 40 -2.16 -7.59 -6.02
CA THR A 40 -1.14 -8.63 -5.82
C THR A 40 -0.63 -9.22 -7.15
N THR A 41 -1.49 -9.30 -8.19
CA THR A 41 -1.07 -9.73 -9.53
C THR A 41 -0.08 -8.73 -10.12
N LEU A 42 -0.37 -7.42 -10.04
CA LEU A 42 0.50 -6.37 -10.54
C LEU A 42 1.85 -6.35 -9.76
N ILE A 43 1.79 -6.45 -8.44
CA ILE A 43 2.97 -6.59 -7.57
C ILE A 43 3.83 -7.78 -7.98
N LYS A 44 3.25 -8.96 -8.21
CA LYS A 44 4.01 -10.15 -8.64
C LYS A 44 4.66 -9.97 -10.00
N MET A 45 4.08 -9.20 -10.90
CA MET A 45 4.72 -8.88 -12.19
C MET A 45 5.87 -7.90 -12.00
N ILE A 46 5.71 -6.83 -11.23
CA ILE A 46 6.78 -5.88 -10.89
C ILE A 46 7.95 -6.59 -10.18
N THR A 47 7.67 -7.55 -9.31
CA THR A 47 8.69 -8.32 -8.58
C THR A 47 9.26 -9.51 -9.35
N THR A 48 8.94 -9.66 -10.62
CA THR A 48 9.35 -10.77 -11.52
C THR A 48 8.95 -12.17 -11.05
N LEU A 49 8.03 -12.28 -10.10
CA LEU A 49 7.46 -13.56 -9.65
C LEU A 49 6.40 -14.11 -10.63
N LEU A 50 5.94 -13.27 -11.54
CA LEU A 50 4.92 -13.59 -12.54
C LEU A 50 5.20 -12.76 -13.79
N SER A 51 5.14 -13.37 -14.99
CA SER A 51 5.22 -12.63 -16.24
C SER A 51 3.85 -12.11 -16.68
N PRO A 52 3.75 -10.92 -17.28
CA PRO A 52 2.53 -10.44 -17.91
C PRO A 52 2.13 -11.36 -19.09
N THR A 53 0.86 -11.33 -19.50
CA THR A 53 0.38 -11.98 -20.72
C THR A 53 0.76 -11.13 -21.93
N SER A 54 0.70 -9.80 -21.80
CA SER A 54 1.17 -8.82 -22.77
C SER A 54 1.57 -7.51 -22.08
N GLY A 55 2.27 -6.65 -22.80
CA GLY A 55 2.84 -5.40 -22.29
C GLY A 55 4.23 -5.58 -21.71
N ASP A 56 4.89 -4.47 -21.42
CA ASP A 56 6.29 -4.42 -21.00
C ASP A 56 6.43 -3.68 -19.67
N ILE A 57 7.34 -4.16 -18.81
CA ILE A 57 7.75 -3.47 -17.59
C ILE A 57 9.23 -3.12 -17.74
N LEU A 58 9.53 -1.83 -17.70
CA LEU A 58 10.88 -1.31 -17.91
C LEU A 58 11.38 -0.62 -16.65
N TYR A 59 12.62 -0.87 -16.26
CA TYR A 59 13.36 -0.10 -15.27
C TYR A 59 14.51 0.65 -15.96
N ASP A 60 14.48 1.97 -15.90
CA ASP A 60 15.40 2.87 -16.61
C ASP A 60 15.54 2.52 -18.11
N GLY A 61 14.38 2.21 -18.74
CA GLY A 61 14.29 1.86 -20.17
C GLY A 61 14.67 0.43 -20.52
N MET A 62 15.09 -0.41 -19.55
CA MET A 62 15.44 -1.80 -19.76
C MET A 62 14.35 -2.74 -19.26
N ASP A 63 14.02 -3.76 -20.05
CA ASP A 63 13.03 -4.78 -19.69
C ASP A 63 13.49 -5.56 -18.45
N ILE A 64 12.69 -5.53 -17.38
CA ILE A 64 13.03 -6.14 -16.09
C ILE A 64 13.24 -7.65 -16.16
N TYR A 65 12.58 -8.34 -17.07
CA TYR A 65 12.73 -9.80 -17.25
C TYR A 65 14.04 -10.13 -17.97
N LYS A 66 14.51 -9.26 -18.88
CA LYS A 66 15.81 -9.40 -19.54
C LYS A 66 16.96 -9.03 -18.62
N MET A 67 16.75 -8.08 -17.70
CA MET A 67 17.76 -7.73 -16.68
C MET A 67 18.05 -8.88 -15.72
N GLY A 68 17.09 -9.74 -15.42
CA GLY A 68 17.27 -10.93 -14.59
C GLY A 68 17.79 -10.61 -13.18
N GLU A 69 18.99 -11.05 -12.83
CA GLU A 69 19.60 -10.86 -11.51
C GLU A 69 19.85 -9.39 -11.18
N THR A 70 20.30 -8.61 -12.17
CA THR A 70 20.57 -7.18 -11.99
C THR A 70 19.33 -6.41 -11.53
N TYR A 71 18.14 -6.76 -12.02
CA TYR A 71 16.91 -6.17 -11.54
C TYR A 71 16.56 -6.63 -10.12
N ARG A 72 16.79 -7.92 -9.80
CA ARG A 72 16.54 -8.45 -8.45
C ARG A 72 17.44 -7.83 -7.38
N ASP A 73 18.59 -7.29 -7.75
CA ASP A 73 19.48 -6.57 -6.84
C ASP A 73 18.95 -5.16 -6.51
N VAL A 74 18.22 -4.53 -7.42
CA VAL A 74 17.67 -3.18 -7.20
C VAL A 74 16.25 -3.18 -6.63
N ILE A 75 15.63 -4.34 -6.44
CA ILE A 75 14.28 -4.46 -5.88
C ILE A 75 14.29 -5.14 -4.51
N GLY A 76 13.56 -4.56 -3.56
CA GLY A 76 13.21 -5.17 -2.28
C GLY A 76 11.72 -5.53 -2.25
N TYR A 77 11.39 -6.70 -1.73
CA TYR A 77 10.01 -7.16 -1.67
C TYR A 77 9.64 -7.70 -0.29
N LEU A 78 8.54 -7.18 0.24
CA LEU A 78 7.87 -7.71 1.42
C LEU A 78 6.49 -8.24 1.01
N PRO A 79 6.30 -9.56 0.89
CA PRO A 79 4.98 -10.14 0.64
C PRO A 79 4.08 -10.03 1.87
N GLN A 80 2.77 -10.12 1.67
CA GLN A 80 1.75 -10.10 2.73
C GLN A 80 2.04 -11.12 3.83
N HIS A 81 2.50 -12.30 3.43
CA HIS A 81 2.96 -13.36 4.33
C HIS A 81 4.35 -13.80 3.93
N PHE A 82 5.31 -13.63 4.81
CA PHE A 82 6.67 -14.14 4.60
C PHE A 82 7.07 -15.12 5.69
N GLY A 83 7.82 -16.14 5.28
CA GLY A 83 8.36 -17.13 6.19
C GLY A 83 9.56 -16.59 6.97
N TYR A 84 9.62 -16.87 8.26
CA TYR A 84 10.78 -16.57 9.09
C TYR A 84 11.07 -17.69 10.08
N TYR A 85 12.31 -17.78 10.54
CA TYR A 85 12.73 -18.81 11.51
C TYR A 85 12.45 -18.34 12.93
N LYS A 86 11.37 -18.82 13.54
CA LYS A 86 10.89 -18.41 14.87
C LYS A 86 11.96 -18.52 15.98
N ASN A 87 12.92 -19.43 15.86
CA ASN A 87 13.98 -19.66 16.85
C ASN A 87 15.23 -18.81 16.61
N ASN A 88 15.35 -18.12 15.46
CA ASN A 88 16.42 -17.18 15.19
C ASN A 88 16.14 -15.83 15.84
N THR A 89 17.20 -15.07 16.09
CA THR A 89 17.12 -13.64 16.35
C THR A 89 17.01 -12.86 15.03
N PRO A 90 16.55 -11.59 15.02
CA PRO A 90 16.59 -10.74 13.82
C PRO A 90 17.98 -10.70 13.18
N THR A 91 19.02 -10.52 13.96
CA THR A 91 20.41 -10.51 13.47
C THR A 91 20.76 -11.80 12.74
N GLN A 92 20.48 -12.96 13.34
CA GLN A 92 20.76 -14.27 12.74
C GLN A 92 19.96 -14.49 11.45
N TYR A 93 18.71 -14.05 11.44
CA TYR A 93 17.83 -14.18 10.27
C TYR A 93 18.32 -13.30 9.11
N LEU A 94 18.65 -12.04 9.39
CA LEU A 94 19.16 -11.11 8.38
C LEU A 94 20.56 -11.52 7.88
N ASP A 95 21.42 -12.04 8.73
CA ASP A 95 22.75 -12.56 8.35
C ASP A 95 22.64 -13.77 7.39
N TYR A 96 21.71 -14.67 7.69
CA TYR A 96 21.39 -15.79 6.79
C TYR A 96 20.89 -15.30 5.42
N LEU A 97 19.98 -14.34 5.38
CA LEU A 97 19.48 -13.78 4.12
C LEU A 97 20.52 -12.96 3.36
N ALA A 98 21.38 -12.23 4.05
CA ALA A 98 22.50 -11.51 3.46
C ALA A 98 23.45 -12.47 2.73
N ALA A 99 23.78 -13.62 3.36
CA ALA A 99 24.57 -14.65 2.73
C ALA A 99 23.91 -15.24 1.46
N LEU A 100 22.58 -15.47 1.48
CA LEU A 100 21.85 -15.94 0.30
C LEU A 100 21.81 -14.92 -0.83
N LYS A 101 21.88 -13.62 -0.50
CA LYS A 101 21.94 -12.51 -1.47
C LYS A 101 23.38 -12.20 -1.95
N GLY A 102 24.38 -12.97 -1.53
CA GLY A 102 25.77 -12.74 -1.92
C GLY A 102 26.42 -11.53 -1.23
N ILE A 103 25.81 -10.97 -0.18
CA ILE A 103 26.39 -9.88 0.61
C ILE A 103 27.54 -10.45 1.45
N SER A 104 28.74 -9.83 1.36
CA SER A 104 29.89 -10.29 2.14
C SER A 104 29.61 -10.21 3.64
N LYS A 105 30.28 -11.04 4.41
CA LYS A 105 30.12 -11.10 5.86
C LYS A 105 30.48 -9.78 6.56
N GLU A 106 31.47 -9.10 6.01
CA GLU A 106 31.93 -7.78 6.49
C GLU A 106 30.85 -6.72 6.24
N ALA A 107 30.31 -6.66 5.00
CA ALA A 107 29.23 -5.73 4.65
C ALA A 107 27.94 -6.02 5.44
N ALA A 108 27.57 -7.28 5.63
CA ALA A 108 26.40 -7.67 6.43
C ALA A 108 26.55 -7.24 7.90
N LYS A 109 27.76 -7.33 8.46
CA LYS A 109 28.05 -6.95 9.85
C LYS A 109 27.90 -5.45 10.11
N GLU A 110 28.11 -4.62 9.10
CA GLU A 110 27.85 -3.17 9.17
C GLU A 110 26.37 -2.85 8.88
N LYS A 111 25.83 -3.43 7.83
CA LYS A 111 24.49 -3.13 7.35
C LYS A 111 23.35 -3.57 8.27
N ILE A 112 23.45 -4.76 8.88
CA ILE A 112 22.38 -5.32 9.70
C ILE A 112 22.04 -4.46 10.92
N PRO A 113 23.02 -3.96 11.72
CA PRO A 113 22.72 -3.03 12.81
C PRO A 113 22.00 -1.75 12.34
N GLU A 114 22.43 -1.15 11.22
CA GLU A 114 21.80 0.03 10.64
C GLU A 114 20.34 -0.24 10.26
N LEU A 115 20.05 -1.38 9.63
CA LEU A 115 18.70 -1.78 9.27
C LEU A 115 17.81 -2.04 10.48
N LEU A 116 18.37 -2.66 11.53
CA LEU A 116 17.65 -2.90 12.78
C LEU A 116 17.37 -1.59 13.54
N GLU A 117 18.25 -0.61 13.45
CA GLU A 117 18.03 0.74 13.98
C GLU A 117 16.94 1.46 13.18
N LEU A 118 17.02 1.45 11.85
CA LEU A 118 16.02 2.05 10.96
C LEU A 118 14.60 1.55 11.28
N VAL A 119 14.45 0.25 11.54
CA VAL A 119 13.15 -0.34 11.86
C VAL A 119 12.83 -0.36 13.37
N GLY A 120 13.69 0.24 14.22
CA GLY A 120 13.50 0.36 15.67
C GLY A 120 13.47 -0.99 16.39
N LEU A 121 14.39 -1.90 16.05
CA LEU A 121 14.54 -3.23 16.63
C LEU A 121 15.92 -3.48 17.25
N SER A 122 16.77 -2.46 17.40
CA SER A 122 18.13 -2.60 17.97
C SER A 122 18.13 -3.25 19.36
N ASP A 123 17.24 -2.80 20.26
CA ASP A 123 17.14 -3.30 21.65
C ASP A 123 16.72 -4.77 21.76
N VAL A 124 16.17 -5.33 20.68
CA VAL A 124 15.66 -6.70 20.61
C VAL A 124 16.37 -7.56 19.57
N SER A 125 17.43 -7.04 18.95
CA SER A 125 18.20 -7.66 17.88
C SER A 125 18.68 -9.09 18.21
N ASN A 126 18.90 -9.38 19.50
CA ASN A 126 19.36 -10.66 20.03
C ASN A 126 18.23 -11.50 20.69
N LYS A 127 16.96 -11.04 20.63
CA LYS A 127 15.82 -11.82 21.14
C LYS A 127 15.23 -12.70 20.04
N LYS A 128 14.85 -13.94 20.39
CA LYS A 128 14.24 -14.88 19.44
C LYS A 128 12.92 -14.34 18.92
N MET A 129 12.73 -14.39 17.60
CA MET A 129 11.55 -13.85 16.90
C MET A 129 10.22 -14.52 17.26
N LYS A 130 10.25 -15.72 17.87
CA LYS A 130 9.02 -16.34 18.42
C LYS A 130 8.35 -15.54 19.54
N LYS A 131 9.06 -14.54 20.12
CA LYS A 131 8.55 -13.63 21.16
C LYS A 131 8.11 -12.28 20.59
N PHE A 132 8.14 -12.11 19.28
CA PHE A 132 7.83 -10.85 18.62
C PHE A 132 6.32 -10.72 18.37
N SER A 133 5.82 -9.47 18.43
CA SER A 133 4.49 -9.13 17.94
C SER A 133 4.45 -9.18 16.41
N GLY A 134 3.24 -9.19 15.83
CA GLY A 134 3.07 -9.10 14.38
C GLY A 134 3.78 -7.88 13.79
N GLY A 135 3.66 -6.71 14.44
CA GLY A 135 4.33 -5.48 13.99
C GLY A 135 5.86 -5.54 14.07
N MET A 136 6.40 -6.23 15.08
CA MET A 136 7.85 -6.47 15.14
C MET A 136 8.31 -7.39 14.00
N ILE A 137 7.55 -8.42 13.66
CA ILE A 137 7.86 -9.31 12.52
C ILE A 137 7.78 -8.54 11.19
N GLN A 138 6.75 -7.71 10.98
CA GLN A 138 6.66 -6.88 9.77
C GLN A 138 7.86 -5.93 9.63
N ARG A 139 8.35 -5.35 10.73
CA ARG A 139 9.55 -4.51 10.72
C ARG A 139 10.83 -5.30 10.39
N VAL A 140 10.95 -6.54 10.86
CA VAL A 140 12.03 -7.45 10.36
C VAL A 140 11.87 -7.69 8.86
N GLY A 141 10.64 -7.83 8.37
CA GLY A 141 10.33 -7.97 6.94
C GLY A 141 10.78 -6.75 6.10
N ILE A 142 10.63 -5.52 6.63
CA ILE A 142 11.20 -4.34 5.96
C ILE A 142 12.74 -4.43 5.95
N ALA A 143 13.36 -4.73 7.08
CA ALA A 143 14.81 -4.83 7.17
C ALA A 143 15.37 -5.85 6.17
N GLN A 144 14.72 -7.01 6.01
CA GLN A 144 15.12 -8.01 4.99
C GLN A 144 14.98 -7.48 3.56
N ALA A 145 13.89 -6.76 3.26
CA ALA A 145 13.66 -6.20 1.94
C ALA A 145 14.71 -5.12 1.59
N MET A 146 15.29 -4.48 2.61
CA MET A 146 16.29 -3.42 2.49
C MET A 146 17.74 -3.89 2.44
N LEU A 147 18.02 -5.20 2.54
CA LEU A 147 19.39 -5.73 2.63
C LEU A 147 20.31 -5.30 1.48
N ASN A 148 19.82 -5.27 0.24
CA ASN A 148 20.60 -4.85 -0.95
C ASN A 148 20.53 -3.34 -1.23
N ASP A 149 20.00 -2.53 -0.30
CA ASP A 149 19.73 -1.11 -0.54
C ASP A 149 18.95 -0.86 -1.86
N PRO A 150 17.75 -1.43 -1.98
CA PRO A 150 17.01 -1.44 -3.23
C PRO A 150 16.60 -0.03 -3.67
N LYS A 151 16.53 0.19 -4.98
CA LYS A 151 15.96 1.42 -5.59
C LYS A 151 14.44 1.36 -5.73
N ILE A 152 13.88 0.15 -5.68
CA ILE A 152 12.44 -0.11 -5.71
C ILE A 152 12.10 -0.97 -4.50
N LEU A 153 11.18 -0.49 -3.64
CA LEU A 153 10.69 -1.24 -2.49
C LEU A 153 9.21 -1.53 -2.68
N VAL A 154 8.84 -2.80 -2.73
CA VAL A 154 7.45 -3.26 -2.93
C VAL A 154 6.96 -3.95 -1.66
N LEU A 155 5.80 -3.51 -1.16
CA LEU A 155 5.22 -3.96 0.09
C LEU A 155 3.75 -4.35 -0.16
N ASP A 156 3.43 -5.63 0.03
CA ASP A 156 2.08 -6.15 -0.21
C ASP A 156 1.31 -6.28 1.11
N GLU A 157 0.29 -5.44 1.33
CA GLU A 157 -0.55 -5.36 2.53
C GLU A 157 0.24 -5.36 3.86
N PRO A 158 1.28 -4.54 4.01
CA PRO A 158 2.24 -4.68 5.12
C PRO A 158 1.69 -4.24 6.48
N THR A 159 0.57 -3.52 6.52
CA THR A 159 -0.05 -2.99 7.73
C THR A 159 -1.24 -3.84 8.21
N ALA A 160 -1.60 -4.87 7.46
CA ALA A 160 -2.70 -5.76 7.83
C ALA A 160 -2.46 -6.43 9.20
N GLY A 161 -3.42 -6.32 10.11
CA GLY A 161 -3.33 -6.91 11.44
C GLY A 161 -2.40 -6.18 12.43
N LEU A 162 -1.86 -5.01 12.07
CA LEU A 162 -1.08 -4.17 12.99
C LEU A 162 -2.00 -3.33 13.89
N ASP A 163 -1.59 -3.14 15.14
CA ASP A 163 -2.22 -2.17 16.03
C ASP A 163 -1.94 -0.72 15.58
N PRO A 164 -2.74 0.27 16.03
CA PRO A 164 -2.58 1.67 15.60
C PRO A 164 -1.18 2.25 15.85
N LYS A 165 -0.51 1.88 16.94
CA LYS A 165 0.83 2.38 17.28
C LYS A 165 1.89 1.84 16.31
N GLU A 166 1.80 0.56 15.95
CA GLU A 166 2.68 -0.06 14.97
C GLU A 166 2.44 0.51 13.57
N ARG A 167 1.19 0.82 13.18
CA ARG A 167 0.87 1.50 11.90
C ARG A 167 1.54 2.88 11.81
N VAL A 168 1.51 3.66 12.87
CA VAL A 168 2.20 4.97 12.90
C VAL A 168 3.70 4.80 12.70
N ARG A 169 4.32 3.85 13.41
CA ARG A 169 5.76 3.57 13.24
C ARG A 169 6.09 3.15 11.82
N PHE A 170 5.27 2.28 11.24
CA PHE A 170 5.44 1.79 9.89
C PHE A 170 5.36 2.95 8.87
N ARG A 171 4.36 3.83 8.99
CA ARG A 171 4.24 5.03 8.15
C ARG A 171 5.48 5.92 8.21
N ASN A 172 6.00 6.16 9.41
CA ASN A 172 7.21 6.97 9.59
C ASN A 172 8.43 6.36 8.87
N ILE A 173 8.60 5.03 8.95
CA ILE A 173 9.67 4.32 8.22
C ILE A 173 9.50 4.51 6.72
N LEU A 174 8.30 4.31 6.18
CA LEU A 174 8.03 4.47 4.75
C LEU A 174 8.24 5.89 4.26
N SER A 175 7.83 6.89 5.03
CA SER A 175 8.06 8.32 4.72
C SER A 175 9.55 8.67 4.61
N VAL A 176 10.41 8.01 5.39
CA VAL A 176 11.86 8.18 5.27
C VAL A 176 12.39 7.47 4.02
N LEU A 177 11.96 6.21 3.80
CA LEU A 177 12.45 5.38 2.70
C LEU A 177 12.03 5.89 1.32
N SER A 178 10.89 6.56 1.19
CA SER A 178 10.38 7.04 -0.11
C SER A 178 11.09 8.27 -0.68
N LYS A 179 12.02 8.88 0.08
CA LYS A 179 12.70 10.10 -0.37
C LYS A 179 13.67 9.88 -1.53
N ASP A 180 14.30 8.72 -1.58
CA ASP A 180 15.40 8.39 -2.51
C ASP A 180 15.16 7.13 -3.33
N ARG A 181 13.95 6.56 -3.25
CA ARG A 181 13.58 5.33 -3.96
C ARG A 181 12.09 5.28 -4.31
N ILE A 182 11.74 4.39 -5.23
CA ILE A 182 10.35 4.08 -5.55
C ILE A 182 9.81 3.15 -4.47
N VAL A 183 8.78 3.56 -3.73
CA VAL A 183 8.08 2.70 -2.76
C VAL A 183 6.68 2.41 -3.28
N ILE A 184 6.36 1.15 -3.50
CA ILE A 184 5.03 0.70 -3.93
C ILE A 184 4.39 -0.06 -2.77
N LEU A 185 3.26 0.43 -2.29
CA LEU A 185 2.54 -0.12 -1.17
C LEU A 185 1.13 -0.54 -1.60
N SER A 186 0.76 -1.80 -1.50
CA SER A 186 -0.64 -2.20 -1.63
C SER A 186 -1.35 -2.13 -0.29
N THR A 187 -2.57 -1.62 -0.29
CA THR A 187 -3.45 -1.64 0.89
C THR A 187 -4.91 -1.43 0.49
N HIS A 188 -5.82 -1.84 1.36
CA HIS A 188 -7.23 -1.48 1.34
C HIS A 188 -7.59 -0.53 2.50
N ILE A 189 -6.60 -0.11 3.30
CA ILE A 189 -6.77 0.74 4.49
C ILE A 189 -6.33 2.16 4.14
N VAL A 190 -7.29 3.03 3.89
CA VAL A 190 -7.05 4.42 3.44
C VAL A 190 -6.22 5.20 4.46
N SER A 191 -6.53 5.08 5.75
CA SER A 191 -5.85 5.81 6.82
C SER A 191 -4.36 5.53 6.93
N ASP A 192 -3.86 4.42 6.34
CA ASP A 192 -2.45 4.08 6.38
C ASP A 192 -1.63 4.87 5.36
N ILE A 193 -2.27 5.41 4.33
CA ILE A 193 -1.59 6.02 3.19
C ILE A 193 -1.90 7.50 3.00
N GLU A 194 -3.06 7.97 3.41
CA GLU A 194 -3.54 9.34 3.14
C GLU A 194 -2.54 10.44 3.54
N SER A 195 -1.80 10.21 4.63
CA SER A 195 -0.82 11.18 5.14
C SER A 195 0.60 11.04 4.60
N ILE A 196 0.92 9.92 3.89
CA ILE A 196 2.29 9.64 3.46
C ILE A 196 2.44 9.38 1.96
N ALA A 197 1.36 9.01 1.27
CA ALA A 197 1.43 8.73 -0.16
C ALA A 197 1.66 10.01 -0.97
N ASN A 198 2.63 9.97 -1.88
CA ASN A 198 2.82 11.00 -2.88
C ASN A 198 1.74 10.87 -3.97
N HIS A 199 1.48 9.63 -4.40
CA HIS A 199 0.48 9.27 -5.39
C HIS A 199 -0.36 8.08 -4.91
N VAL A 200 -1.63 8.06 -5.32
CA VAL A 200 -2.54 6.94 -5.12
C VAL A 200 -2.92 6.36 -6.47
N ILE A 201 -2.66 5.07 -6.62
CA ILE A 201 -3.03 4.27 -7.78
C ILE A 201 -4.32 3.52 -7.43
N MET A 202 -5.41 3.84 -8.11
CA MET A 202 -6.70 3.16 -7.92
C MET A 202 -6.99 2.26 -9.11
N ILE A 203 -7.34 1.00 -8.81
CA ILE A 203 -7.68 -0.01 -9.83
C ILE A 203 -9.13 -0.40 -9.65
N LYS A 204 -9.95 -0.27 -10.70
CA LYS A 204 -11.34 -0.71 -10.73
C LYS A 204 -11.59 -1.51 -12.01
N GLU A 205 -12.34 -2.60 -11.89
CA GLU A 205 -12.71 -3.45 -13.05
C GLU A 205 -11.50 -3.87 -13.90
N LYS A 206 -10.36 -4.18 -13.22
CA LYS A 206 -9.09 -4.62 -13.85
C LYS A 206 -8.27 -3.53 -14.52
N HIS A 207 -8.80 -2.30 -14.65
CA HIS A 207 -8.14 -1.16 -15.28
C HIS A 207 -7.60 -0.17 -14.26
N LEU A 208 -6.61 0.61 -14.69
CA LEU A 208 -6.16 1.78 -13.95
C LEU A 208 -7.28 2.85 -14.00
N LEU A 209 -7.84 3.15 -12.84
CA LEU A 209 -8.85 4.20 -12.74
C LEU A 209 -8.21 5.57 -12.51
N LYS A 210 -7.22 5.64 -11.59
CA LYS A 210 -6.54 6.88 -11.22
C LYS A 210 -5.08 6.61 -10.84
N ASN A 211 -4.23 7.58 -11.15
CA ASN A 211 -2.88 7.71 -10.62
C ASN A 211 -2.58 9.20 -10.42
N ASP A 212 -2.84 9.71 -9.21
CA ASP A 212 -2.67 11.13 -8.90
C ASP A 212 -2.38 11.33 -7.41
N THR A 213 -2.08 12.57 -7.04
CA THR A 213 -1.89 12.98 -5.66
C THR A 213 -3.20 12.92 -4.87
N VAL A 214 -3.11 12.68 -3.56
CA VAL A 214 -4.30 12.65 -2.68
C VAL A 214 -5.17 13.91 -2.82
N PRO A 215 -4.59 15.16 -2.80
CA PRO A 215 -5.40 16.35 -2.98
C PRO A 215 -6.14 16.42 -4.32
N ASN A 216 -5.52 15.98 -5.42
CA ASN A 216 -6.16 16.01 -6.74
C ASN A 216 -7.31 15.00 -6.82
N ILE A 217 -7.11 13.80 -6.27
CA ILE A 217 -8.16 12.77 -6.20
C ILE A 217 -9.36 13.26 -5.39
N CYS A 218 -9.12 13.91 -4.24
CA CYS A 218 -10.20 14.42 -3.39
C CYS A 218 -10.98 15.58 -4.02
N LYS A 219 -10.36 16.39 -4.92
CA LYS A 219 -11.04 17.52 -5.58
C LYS A 219 -12.30 17.11 -6.35
N GLU A 220 -12.39 15.89 -6.84
CA GLU A 220 -13.56 15.41 -7.60
C GLU A 220 -14.84 15.39 -6.77
N LEU A 221 -14.71 15.30 -5.46
CA LEU A 221 -15.83 15.31 -4.53
C LEU A 221 -16.07 16.68 -3.85
N TYR A 222 -15.35 17.74 -4.24
CA TYR A 222 -15.59 19.06 -3.69
C TYR A 222 -17.01 19.54 -3.95
N GLY A 223 -17.68 20.00 -2.88
CA GLY A 223 -19.08 20.42 -2.93
C GLY A 223 -20.09 19.27 -2.98
N LYS A 224 -19.65 18.01 -2.86
CA LYS A 224 -20.51 16.81 -2.92
C LYS A 224 -20.51 16.00 -1.63
N VAL A 225 -19.70 16.37 -0.64
CA VAL A 225 -19.64 15.71 0.67
C VAL A 225 -20.23 16.62 1.72
N PHE A 226 -21.17 16.10 2.50
CA PHE A 226 -21.93 16.84 3.50
C PHE A 226 -21.98 16.10 4.83
N GLU A 227 -22.19 16.86 5.91
CA GLU A 227 -22.52 16.32 7.24
C GLU A 227 -23.87 16.87 7.70
N ARG A 228 -24.72 16.01 8.28
CA ARG A 228 -26.03 16.37 8.82
C ARG A 228 -26.34 15.56 10.07
N LEU A 229 -26.92 16.23 11.06
CA LEU A 229 -27.51 15.57 12.23
C LEU A 229 -28.93 15.08 11.88
N ILE A 230 -29.17 13.79 12.07
CA ILE A 230 -30.49 13.17 11.87
C ILE A 230 -30.87 12.35 13.10
N ASP A 231 -32.15 12.07 13.24
CA ASP A 231 -32.63 11.15 14.28
C ASP A 231 -32.39 9.68 13.83
N GLU A 232 -32.16 8.79 14.79
CA GLU A 232 -31.86 7.38 14.50
C GLU A 232 -32.94 6.71 13.65
N SER A 233 -34.20 7.12 13.82
CA SER A 233 -35.36 6.65 13.06
C SER A 233 -35.32 7.02 11.57
N GLU A 234 -34.58 8.07 11.20
CA GLU A 234 -34.45 8.55 9.79
C GLU A 234 -33.36 7.86 9.01
N ILE A 235 -32.47 7.09 9.67
CA ILE A 235 -31.28 6.48 9.03
C ILE A 235 -31.67 5.61 7.84
N GLN A 236 -32.66 4.72 7.98
CA GLN A 236 -33.06 3.81 6.90
C GLN A 236 -33.56 4.54 5.65
N GLU A 237 -34.34 5.59 5.83
CA GLU A 237 -34.81 6.41 4.71
C GLU A 237 -33.65 7.19 4.07
N PHE A 238 -32.72 7.67 4.90
CA PHE A 238 -31.55 8.40 4.45
C PHE A 238 -30.61 7.53 3.60
N GLU A 239 -30.35 6.27 4.02
CA GLU A 239 -29.54 5.28 3.27
C GLU A 239 -30.13 4.91 1.91
N GLN A 240 -31.47 4.98 1.75
CA GLN A 240 -32.10 4.71 0.48
C GLN A 240 -31.89 5.85 -0.53
N LYS A 241 -31.69 7.08 -0.05
CA LYS A 241 -31.63 8.29 -0.89
C LYS A 241 -30.21 8.82 -1.08
N ARG A 242 -29.26 8.46 -0.19
CA ARG A 242 -27.91 9.03 -0.15
C ARG A 242 -26.86 7.94 0.04
N ILE A 243 -25.62 8.22 -0.37
CA ILE A 243 -24.47 7.36 -0.08
C ILE A 243 -23.90 7.78 1.26
N ILE A 244 -24.14 7.00 2.31
CA ILE A 244 -23.51 7.23 3.61
C ILE A 244 -22.04 6.82 3.54
N LEU A 245 -21.17 7.74 3.95
CA LEU A 245 -19.72 7.56 4.01
C LEU A 245 -19.28 7.19 5.43
N SER A 246 -19.84 7.85 6.43
CA SER A 246 -19.64 7.47 7.84
C SER A 246 -20.79 7.97 8.71
N MET A 247 -20.93 7.33 9.86
CA MET A 247 -21.88 7.75 10.91
C MET A 247 -21.17 7.76 12.26
N ARG A 248 -21.50 8.76 13.08
CA ARG A 248 -21.06 8.82 14.48
C ARG A 248 -22.19 9.32 15.35
N GLN A 249 -22.27 8.81 16.57
CA GLN A 249 -23.21 9.32 17.54
C GLN A 249 -22.74 10.68 18.08
N GLU A 250 -23.63 11.65 18.09
CA GLU A 250 -23.37 12.98 18.65
C GLU A 250 -24.57 13.37 19.53
N SER A 251 -24.37 13.19 20.83
CA SER A 251 -25.43 13.29 21.86
C SER A 251 -26.57 12.30 21.60
N GLU A 252 -27.80 12.77 21.38
CA GLU A 252 -29.01 11.96 21.13
C GLU A 252 -29.27 11.73 19.62
N LYS A 253 -28.43 12.30 18.73
CA LYS A 253 -28.60 12.23 17.28
C LYS A 253 -27.42 11.56 16.62
N MET A 254 -27.60 11.24 15.35
CA MET A 254 -26.54 10.69 14.49
C MET A 254 -25.99 11.76 13.56
N MET A 255 -24.69 12.03 13.65
CA MET A 255 -24.00 12.82 12.64
C MET A 255 -23.67 11.88 11.46
N VAL A 256 -24.29 12.14 10.33
CA VAL A 256 -24.10 11.37 9.09
C VAL A 256 -23.28 12.17 8.11
N ARG A 257 -22.16 11.59 7.67
CA ARG A 257 -21.35 12.07 6.55
C ARG A 257 -21.76 11.31 5.30
N TYR A 258 -22.08 12.02 4.23
CA TYR A 258 -22.64 11.41 3.02
C TYR A 258 -22.23 12.14 1.74
N TYR A 259 -22.36 11.43 0.63
CA TYR A 259 -22.18 11.97 -0.71
C TYR A 259 -23.53 12.29 -1.37
N SER A 260 -23.59 13.44 -2.05
CA SER A 260 -24.72 13.86 -2.86
C SER A 260 -24.24 14.67 -4.06
N GLU A 261 -24.77 14.41 -5.26
CA GLU A 261 -24.56 15.25 -6.44
C GLU A 261 -25.28 16.61 -6.33
N GLU A 262 -26.35 16.67 -5.54
CA GLU A 262 -27.15 17.87 -5.32
C GLU A 262 -26.74 18.55 -4.01
N GLU A 263 -26.76 19.87 -4.02
CA GLU A 263 -26.56 20.65 -2.80
C GLU A 263 -27.68 20.36 -1.77
N ASP A 264 -27.30 20.20 -0.53
CA ASP A 264 -28.25 20.04 0.58
C ASP A 264 -28.14 21.25 1.51
N ASN A 265 -29.14 22.18 1.40
CA ASN A 265 -29.19 23.40 2.20
C ASN A 265 -29.38 23.15 3.71
N ASN A 266 -29.77 21.93 4.10
CA ASN A 266 -29.95 21.52 5.49
C ASN A 266 -28.71 20.80 6.06
N ALA A 267 -27.60 20.73 5.29
CA ALA A 267 -26.40 20.06 5.69
C ALA A 267 -25.18 21.00 5.62
N ARG A 268 -24.15 20.64 6.37
CA ARG A 268 -22.88 21.35 6.35
C ARG A 268 -21.98 20.74 5.26
N PRO A 269 -21.51 21.52 4.27
CA PRO A 269 -20.52 21.02 3.32
C PRO A 269 -19.19 20.72 4.03
N CYS A 270 -18.54 19.63 3.64
CA CYS A 270 -17.30 19.17 4.22
C CYS A 270 -16.20 19.01 3.15
N THR A 271 -14.96 19.21 3.58
CA THR A 271 -13.80 18.89 2.73
C THR A 271 -13.73 17.37 2.56
N PRO A 272 -13.72 16.86 1.33
CA PRO A 272 -13.56 15.44 1.05
C PRO A 272 -12.18 14.94 1.48
N ASN A 273 -12.11 13.69 1.92
CA ASN A 273 -10.88 12.96 2.18
C ASN A 273 -10.77 11.75 1.25
N LEU A 274 -9.65 11.04 1.30
CA LEU A 274 -9.41 9.89 0.44
C LEU A 274 -10.35 8.71 0.74
N GLU A 275 -10.82 8.58 2.00
CA GLU A 275 -11.79 7.56 2.39
C GLU A 275 -13.16 7.80 1.74
N ASP A 276 -13.59 9.06 1.65
CA ASP A 276 -14.81 9.42 0.93
C ASP A 276 -14.73 9.00 -0.53
N VAL A 277 -13.61 9.31 -1.20
CA VAL A 277 -13.39 8.92 -2.60
C VAL A 277 -13.39 7.40 -2.74
N PHE A 278 -12.73 6.68 -1.85
CA PHE A 278 -12.69 5.23 -1.87
C PHE A 278 -14.10 4.62 -1.76
N LEU A 279 -14.89 5.07 -0.79
CA LEU A 279 -16.24 4.58 -0.56
C LEU A 279 -17.19 4.89 -1.72
N VAL A 280 -17.11 6.07 -2.30
CA VAL A 280 -17.91 6.45 -3.50
C VAL A 280 -17.49 5.63 -4.71
N THR A 281 -16.18 5.47 -4.93
CA THR A 281 -15.62 4.81 -6.13
C THR A 281 -15.91 3.31 -6.16
N TYR A 282 -15.81 2.63 -5.01
CA TYR A 282 -15.93 1.17 -4.91
C TYR A 282 -17.26 0.70 -4.31
N ARG A 283 -18.25 1.57 -4.31
CA ARG A 283 -19.61 1.16 -3.96
C ARG A 283 -20.06 0.05 -4.88
N GLU A 284 -20.60 -1.04 -4.31
CA GLU A 284 -21.35 -2.02 -5.07
C GLU A 284 -22.63 -1.35 -5.57
N GLU A 285 -22.85 -1.37 -6.88
CA GLU A 285 -24.14 -1.00 -7.47
C GLU A 285 -25.17 -2.02 -7.00
N LYS A 286 -26.16 -1.55 -6.22
CA LYS A 286 -27.27 -2.39 -5.74
C LYS A 286 -28.25 -2.69 -6.84
#